data_77feb73b96a44f75d9d8c7ca5f322abf
#
_entry.id   77feb73b96a44f75d9d8c7ca5f322abf
#
_cell.length_a   1.000
_cell.length_b   1.000
_cell.length_c   1.000
_cell.angle_alpha   90.00
_cell.angle_beta   90.00
_cell.angle_gamma   90.00
#
_symmetry.space_group_name_H-M   'P 1'
#
loop_
_entity.id
_entity.type
_entity.pdbx_description
1 polymer ?
#
loop_
_entity_poly.entity_id
_entity_poly.type
_entity_poly.pdbx_seq_one_letter_code
_entity_poly.pdbx_strand_id
1 'polypeptide(L)'
;MYTTYFHMYALKKTGIKSIKDLNGKSVGTGPVGGTPATYWPLILEAGGIKPKRIVNASSSDLDNQLKDGLLDANGQSVGLPWGLLSATETTHEVNVLGVEADIADAFIKKYPFFSKGDIPKGTYKSAPADLPTLTVWNFFVTHNEMPDDLVYAFTKEIFKNKEELVKVHKSAKEVDPKNIFFSPIPLHPGAIKYYEEIGLKIPSNLRP
;
A
#
# COMPACT_ATOMS: atom_id res chain seq x y z
N MET A 1 7.15 5.17 8.51
CA MET A 1 6.89 4.76 7.95
C MET A 1 7.03 3.33 7.52
N TYR A 2 6.09 2.91 6.77
CA TYR A 2 6.03 1.56 6.22
C TYR A 2 5.51 1.61 4.79
N THR A 3 5.76 0.55 4.04
CA THR A 3 5.36 0.46 2.63
C THR A 3 3.94 -0.06 2.50
N THR A 4 3.15 0.57 1.66
CA THR A 4 1.86 0.09 1.20
C THR A 4 2.02 -0.60 -0.13
N TYR A 5 1.42 -1.77 -0.28
CA TYR A 5 1.45 -2.63 -1.47
C TYR A 5 0.10 -2.61 -2.16
N PHE A 6 0.09 -2.40 -3.46
CA PHE A 6 -1.11 -2.45 -4.28
C PHE A 6 -1.35 -3.88 -4.75
N HIS A 7 -2.40 -4.52 -4.30
CA HIS A 7 -2.80 -5.84 -4.78
C HIS A 7 -4.30 -6.05 -4.71
N MET A 8 -4.76 -6.93 -5.56
CA MET A 8 -6.14 -7.37 -5.61
C MET A 8 -6.21 -8.87 -5.37
N TYR A 9 -7.40 -9.38 -5.14
CA TYR A 9 -7.69 -10.79 -5.23
C TYR A 9 -9.03 -11.03 -5.92
N ALA A 10 -9.12 -12.17 -6.56
CA ALA A 10 -10.32 -12.69 -7.20
C ALA A 10 -10.56 -14.13 -6.73
N LEU A 11 -11.81 -14.59 -6.70
CA LEU A 11 -12.09 -15.98 -6.41
C LEU A 11 -11.55 -16.85 -7.56
N LYS A 12 -10.84 -17.92 -7.24
CA LYS A 12 -10.20 -18.81 -8.22
C LYS A 12 -11.19 -19.39 -9.26
N LYS A 13 -12.46 -19.63 -8.82
CA LYS A 13 -13.55 -20.08 -9.70
C LYS A 13 -13.88 -19.14 -10.85
N THR A 14 -13.48 -17.85 -10.77
CA THR A 14 -13.72 -16.88 -11.85
C THR A 14 -12.72 -16.99 -13.00
N GLY A 15 -11.62 -17.71 -12.80
CA GLY A 15 -10.53 -17.84 -13.78
C GLY A 15 -9.61 -16.63 -13.89
N ILE A 16 -9.84 -15.55 -13.14
CA ILE A 16 -9.01 -14.34 -13.14
C ILE A 16 -7.67 -14.64 -12.45
N LYS A 17 -6.56 -14.42 -13.15
CA LYS A 17 -5.19 -14.71 -12.67
C LYS A 17 -4.25 -13.51 -12.71
N SER A 18 -4.65 -12.43 -13.35
CA SER A 18 -3.87 -11.22 -13.61
C SER A 18 -4.80 -10.01 -13.58
N ILE A 19 -4.29 -8.82 -13.30
CA ILE A 19 -5.11 -7.60 -13.44
C ILE A 19 -5.51 -7.36 -14.91
N LYS A 20 -4.79 -7.91 -15.88
CA LYS A 20 -5.15 -7.84 -17.31
C LYS A 20 -6.47 -8.57 -17.62
N ASP A 21 -6.84 -9.56 -16.81
CA ASP A 21 -8.11 -10.29 -16.95
C ASP A 21 -9.32 -9.47 -16.45
N LEU A 22 -9.08 -8.29 -15.87
CA LEU A 22 -10.13 -7.40 -15.31
C LEU A 22 -10.82 -6.55 -16.38
N ASN A 23 -10.45 -6.68 -17.65
CA ASN A 23 -11.14 -6.00 -18.73
C ASN A 23 -12.61 -6.47 -18.80
N GLY A 24 -13.56 -5.54 -18.75
CA GLY A 24 -15.00 -5.84 -18.72
C GLY A 24 -15.53 -6.42 -17.39
N LYS A 25 -14.72 -6.47 -16.32
CA LYS A 25 -15.06 -7.01 -15.01
C LYS A 25 -15.52 -5.92 -14.02
N SER A 26 -16.17 -6.33 -12.94
CA SER A 26 -16.56 -5.45 -11.83
C SER A 26 -15.50 -5.49 -10.75
N VAL A 27 -14.92 -4.33 -10.41
CA VAL A 27 -13.75 -4.24 -9.54
C VAL A 27 -14.05 -3.35 -8.32
N GLY A 28 -13.77 -3.85 -7.13
CA GLY A 28 -13.81 -3.08 -5.88
C GLY A 28 -12.46 -2.41 -5.62
N THR A 29 -12.45 -1.13 -5.22
CA THR A 29 -11.21 -0.36 -5.00
C THR A 29 -11.19 0.45 -3.70
N GLY A 30 -11.83 -0.08 -2.65
CA GLY A 30 -11.86 0.59 -1.35
C GLY A 30 -12.81 1.78 -1.28
N PRO A 31 -12.87 2.47 -0.13
CA PRO A 31 -13.77 3.59 0.09
C PRO A 31 -13.37 4.83 -0.71
N VAL A 32 -14.36 5.64 -1.07
CA VAL A 32 -14.15 6.95 -1.73
C VAL A 32 -13.19 7.81 -0.90
N GLY A 33 -12.26 8.49 -1.58
CA GLY A 33 -11.23 9.32 -0.95
C GLY A 33 -10.03 8.53 -0.40
N GLY A 34 -10.08 7.20 -0.41
CA GLY A 34 -8.94 6.36 -0.04
C GLY A 34 -7.92 6.20 -1.18
N THR A 35 -6.69 5.90 -0.81
CA THR A 35 -5.59 5.61 -1.76
C THR A 35 -5.97 4.57 -2.82
N PRO A 36 -6.59 3.42 -2.49
CA PRO A 36 -6.96 2.43 -3.49
C PRO A 36 -8.03 2.93 -4.46
N ALA A 37 -9.02 3.71 -3.98
CA ALA A 37 -10.06 4.29 -4.83
C ALA A 37 -9.50 5.32 -5.82
N THR A 38 -8.44 6.02 -5.43
CA THR A 38 -7.78 7.04 -6.27
C THR A 38 -6.88 6.39 -7.32
N TYR A 39 -6.05 5.44 -6.93
CA TYR A 39 -4.96 4.99 -7.81
C TYR A 39 -5.26 3.70 -8.58
N TRP A 40 -6.11 2.78 -8.09
CA TRP A 40 -6.45 1.59 -8.87
C TRP A 40 -7.05 1.90 -10.25
N PRO A 41 -7.99 2.87 -10.39
CA PRO A 41 -8.48 3.25 -11.73
C PRO A 41 -7.36 3.69 -12.66
N LEU A 42 -6.41 4.48 -12.16
CA LEU A 42 -5.27 5.00 -12.92
C LEU A 42 -4.24 3.91 -13.26
N ILE A 43 -4.04 2.93 -12.38
CA ILE A 43 -3.17 1.76 -12.64
C ILE A 43 -3.78 0.89 -13.75
N LEU A 44 -5.08 0.63 -13.67
CA LEU A 44 -5.78 -0.14 -14.69
C LEU A 44 -5.77 0.59 -16.04
N GLU A 45 -5.97 1.92 -16.04
CA GLU A 45 -5.85 2.76 -17.24
C GLU A 45 -4.45 2.68 -17.86
N ALA A 46 -3.39 2.73 -17.04
CA ALA A 46 -2.01 2.61 -17.51
C ALA A 46 -1.73 1.26 -18.19
N GLY A 47 -2.45 0.21 -17.78
CA GLY A 47 -2.42 -1.10 -18.43
C GLY A 47 -3.40 -1.28 -19.60
N GLY A 48 -4.14 -0.22 -19.98
CA GLY A 48 -5.17 -0.31 -21.02
C GLY A 48 -6.39 -1.14 -20.62
N ILE A 49 -6.55 -1.43 -19.33
CA ILE A 49 -7.61 -2.26 -18.77
C ILE A 49 -8.86 -1.40 -18.51
N LYS A 50 -9.99 -1.81 -19.03
CA LYS A 50 -11.27 -1.10 -18.90
C LYS A 50 -12.27 -1.97 -18.13
N PRO A 51 -12.38 -1.82 -16.80
CA PRO A 51 -13.42 -2.50 -16.02
C PRO A 51 -14.81 -2.12 -16.50
N LYS A 52 -15.76 -3.05 -16.38
CA LYS A 52 -17.19 -2.74 -16.62
C LYS A 52 -17.70 -1.71 -15.63
N ARG A 53 -17.27 -1.82 -14.38
CA ARG A 53 -17.56 -0.86 -13.30
C ARG A 53 -16.50 -0.92 -12.22
N ILE A 54 -16.32 0.21 -11.53
CA ILE A 54 -15.54 0.30 -10.30
C ILE A 54 -16.53 0.58 -9.15
N VAL A 55 -16.38 -0.17 -8.06
CA VAL A 55 -17.23 -0.07 -6.87
C VAL A 55 -16.39 0.39 -5.69
N ASN A 56 -16.83 1.45 -5.02
CA ASN A 56 -16.18 1.98 -3.84
C ASN A 56 -17.04 1.69 -2.61
N ALA A 57 -16.48 0.96 -1.65
CA ALA A 57 -17.10 0.65 -0.38
C ALA A 57 -16.01 0.26 0.65
N SER A 58 -16.42 -0.09 1.87
CA SER A 58 -15.47 -0.63 2.84
C SER A 58 -14.85 -1.94 2.34
N SER A 59 -13.62 -2.26 2.79
CA SER A 59 -12.96 -3.53 2.42
C SER A 59 -13.84 -4.75 2.68
N SER A 60 -14.53 -4.77 3.82
CA SER A 60 -15.41 -5.87 4.23
C SER A 60 -16.63 -6.00 3.32
N ASP A 61 -17.25 -4.88 2.94
CA ASP A 61 -18.41 -4.90 2.04
C ASP A 61 -18.02 -5.38 0.64
N LEU A 62 -16.83 -4.96 0.16
CA LEU A 62 -16.29 -5.42 -1.12
C LEU A 62 -15.96 -6.91 -1.09
N ASP A 63 -15.45 -7.43 0.03
CA ASP A 63 -15.18 -8.85 0.20
C ASP A 63 -16.49 -9.68 0.22
N ASN A 64 -17.52 -9.19 0.91
CA ASN A 64 -18.83 -9.82 0.89
C ASN A 64 -19.41 -9.85 -0.55
N GLN A 65 -19.38 -8.71 -1.25
CA GLN A 65 -19.84 -8.64 -2.65
C GLN A 65 -19.06 -9.59 -3.57
N LEU A 66 -17.73 -9.75 -3.33
CA LEU A 66 -16.91 -10.69 -4.08
C LEU A 66 -17.35 -12.15 -3.84
N LYS A 67 -17.56 -12.52 -2.58
CA LYS A 67 -18.03 -13.87 -2.18
C LYS A 67 -19.40 -14.19 -2.76
N ASP A 68 -20.29 -13.19 -2.79
CA ASP A 68 -21.65 -13.28 -3.34
C ASP A 68 -21.67 -13.24 -4.89
N GLY A 69 -20.52 -13.04 -5.55
CA GLY A 69 -20.40 -12.97 -7.00
C GLY A 69 -20.92 -11.67 -7.62
N LEU A 70 -21.08 -10.63 -6.83
CA LEU A 70 -21.47 -9.28 -7.28
C LEU A 70 -20.26 -8.47 -7.74
N LEU A 71 -19.05 -8.86 -7.34
CA LEU A 71 -17.76 -8.36 -7.80
C LEU A 71 -16.90 -9.48 -8.34
N ASP A 72 -16.02 -9.15 -9.28
CA ASP A 72 -15.05 -10.08 -9.87
C ASP A 72 -13.68 -10.01 -9.14
N ALA A 73 -13.30 -8.84 -8.63
CA ALA A 73 -12.07 -8.64 -7.87
C ALA A 73 -12.21 -7.55 -6.81
N ASN A 74 -11.47 -7.69 -5.70
CA ASN A 74 -11.38 -6.70 -4.63
C ASN A 74 -9.93 -6.27 -4.47
N GLY A 75 -9.65 -4.96 -4.58
CA GLY A 75 -8.32 -4.36 -4.55
C GLY A 75 -8.14 -3.36 -3.44
N GLN A 76 -6.94 -3.39 -2.86
CA GLN A 76 -6.53 -2.47 -1.80
C GLN A 76 -5.09 -1.97 -2.00
N SER A 77 -4.73 -1.00 -1.17
CA SER A 77 -3.37 -0.58 -0.93
C SER A 77 -3.13 -0.65 0.57
N VAL A 78 -2.40 -1.64 1.04
CA VAL A 78 -2.23 -1.93 2.47
C VAL A 78 -0.83 -2.49 2.74
N GLY A 79 -0.41 -2.45 4.00
CA GLY A 79 0.76 -3.17 4.48
C GLY A 79 0.53 -4.69 4.46
N LEU A 80 1.61 -5.46 4.33
CA LEU A 80 1.54 -6.93 4.29
C LEU A 80 1.60 -7.55 5.69
N PRO A 81 0.84 -8.66 5.90
CA PRO A 81 -0.22 -9.18 5.04
C PRO A 81 -1.52 -8.38 5.18
N TRP A 82 -2.36 -8.34 4.14
CA TRP A 82 -3.72 -7.84 4.22
C TRP A 82 -4.60 -8.84 4.99
N GLY A 83 -4.98 -8.49 6.20
CA GLY A 83 -5.69 -9.40 7.11
C GLY A 83 -7.00 -9.96 6.54
N LEU A 84 -7.77 -9.14 5.81
CA LEU A 84 -9.02 -9.59 5.20
C LEU A 84 -8.79 -10.65 4.11
N LEU A 85 -7.79 -10.45 3.24
CA LEU A 85 -7.41 -11.46 2.25
C LEU A 85 -6.96 -12.75 2.93
N SER A 86 -6.12 -12.66 3.96
CA SER A 86 -5.69 -13.83 4.72
C SER A 86 -6.87 -14.59 5.37
N ALA A 87 -7.88 -13.86 5.85
CA ALA A 87 -9.10 -14.46 6.37
C ALA A 87 -9.93 -15.12 5.26
N THR A 88 -10.07 -14.47 4.11
CA THR A 88 -10.83 -15.01 2.97
C THR A 88 -10.20 -16.28 2.43
N GLU A 89 -8.86 -16.40 2.38
CA GLU A 89 -8.14 -17.63 2.00
C GLU A 89 -8.43 -18.85 2.89
N THR A 90 -8.98 -18.65 4.08
CA THR A 90 -9.33 -19.78 4.96
C THR A 90 -10.61 -20.49 4.52
N THR A 91 -11.47 -19.80 3.80
CA THR A 91 -12.80 -20.28 3.40
C THR A 91 -13.02 -20.36 1.89
N HIS A 92 -12.21 -19.64 1.11
CA HIS A 92 -12.34 -19.56 -0.34
C HIS A 92 -10.97 -19.70 -1.03
N GLU A 93 -10.93 -20.40 -2.14
CA GLU A 93 -9.76 -20.37 -3.00
C GLU A 93 -9.71 -19.04 -3.78
N VAL A 94 -8.58 -18.33 -3.68
CA VAL A 94 -8.37 -17.04 -4.34
C VAL A 94 -7.12 -17.06 -5.20
N ASN A 95 -7.05 -16.17 -6.17
CA ASN A 95 -5.84 -15.74 -6.84
C ASN A 95 -5.51 -14.32 -6.36
N VAL A 96 -4.29 -14.11 -5.87
CA VAL A 96 -3.76 -12.77 -5.57
C VAL A 96 -3.21 -12.18 -6.86
N LEU A 97 -3.55 -10.93 -7.13
CA LEU A 97 -3.18 -10.21 -8.34
C LEU A 97 -2.30 -9.02 -7.93
N GLY A 98 -1.07 -9.01 -8.41
CA GLY A 98 -0.17 -7.86 -8.29
C GLY A 98 -0.34 -6.90 -9.47
N VAL A 99 0.67 -6.08 -9.71
CA VAL A 99 0.76 -5.18 -10.87
C VAL A 99 1.97 -5.61 -11.69
N GLU A 100 1.73 -6.04 -12.91
CA GLU A 100 2.78 -6.50 -13.82
C GLU A 100 3.78 -5.38 -14.13
N ALA A 101 5.02 -5.75 -14.39
CA ALA A 101 6.14 -4.83 -14.52
C ALA A 101 5.94 -3.78 -15.64
N ASP A 102 5.34 -4.16 -16.75
CA ASP A 102 5.04 -3.26 -17.87
C ASP A 102 4.03 -2.17 -17.48
N ILE A 103 3.00 -2.53 -16.73
CA ILE A 103 2.00 -1.60 -16.20
C ILE A 103 2.62 -0.70 -15.13
N ALA A 104 3.42 -1.28 -14.23
CA ALA A 104 4.12 -0.54 -13.20
C ALA A 104 5.07 0.51 -13.81
N ASP A 105 5.84 0.14 -14.84
CA ASP A 105 6.75 1.05 -15.53
C ASP A 105 6.01 2.21 -16.23
N ALA A 106 4.89 1.93 -16.87
CA ALA A 106 4.06 2.97 -17.49
C ALA A 106 3.46 3.92 -16.43
N PHE A 107 3.02 3.36 -15.30
CA PHE A 107 2.40 4.12 -14.22
C PHE A 107 3.41 5.03 -13.50
N ILE A 108 4.60 4.51 -13.14
CA ILE A 108 5.64 5.25 -12.41
C ILE A 108 6.16 6.45 -13.22
N LYS A 109 6.21 6.36 -14.55
CA LYS A 109 6.57 7.52 -15.40
C LYS A 109 5.67 8.73 -15.15
N LYS A 110 4.40 8.52 -14.83
CA LYS A 110 3.42 9.57 -14.55
C LYS A 110 3.35 9.92 -13.06
N TYR A 111 3.63 8.95 -12.20
CA TYR A 111 3.54 9.07 -10.74
C TYR A 111 4.86 8.61 -10.08
N PRO A 112 5.93 9.42 -10.14
CA PRO A 112 7.30 9.01 -9.76
C PRO A 112 7.51 8.80 -8.26
N PHE A 113 6.53 9.09 -7.42
CA PHE A 113 6.56 8.79 -5.99
C PHE A 113 6.13 7.34 -5.66
N PHE A 114 5.68 6.58 -6.67
CA PHE A 114 5.52 5.14 -6.55
C PHE A 114 6.82 4.41 -6.87
N SER A 115 6.95 3.20 -6.36
CA SER A 115 8.07 2.30 -6.66
C SER A 115 7.55 0.92 -7.04
N LYS A 116 8.38 0.16 -7.77
CA LYS A 116 8.14 -1.28 -7.92
C LYS A 116 8.53 -1.98 -6.63
N GLY A 117 7.81 -3.03 -6.30
CA GLY A 117 8.10 -3.92 -5.18
C GLY A 117 7.46 -5.28 -5.42
N ASP A 118 7.71 -6.21 -4.53
CA ASP A 118 7.17 -7.56 -4.60
C ASP A 118 6.43 -7.89 -3.31
N ILE A 119 5.28 -8.55 -3.45
CA ILE A 119 4.66 -9.26 -2.34
C ILE A 119 5.45 -10.54 -2.16
N PRO A 120 6.17 -10.73 -1.03
CA PRO A 120 7.05 -11.88 -0.87
C PRO A 120 6.29 -13.20 -0.93
N LYS A 121 6.92 -14.20 -1.52
CA LYS A 121 6.48 -15.60 -1.48
C LYS A 121 6.05 -16.00 -0.07
N GLY A 122 4.89 -16.64 0.02
CA GLY A 122 4.36 -17.15 1.29
C GLY A 122 3.70 -16.09 2.19
N THR A 123 3.61 -14.82 1.74
CA THR A 123 2.78 -13.81 2.41
C THR A 123 1.33 -14.26 2.48
N TYR A 124 0.84 -14.88 1.40
CA TYR A 124 -0.48 -15.50 1.27
C TYR A 124 -0.32 -16.95 0.81
N LYS A 125 -1.26 -17.82 1.20
CA LYS A 125 -1.30 -19.21 0.74
C LYS A 125 -1.39 -19.30 -0.78
N SER A 126 -2.12 -18.37 -1.39
CA SER A 126 -2.34 -18.28 -2.84
C SER A 126 -1.21 -17.56 -3.59
N ALA A 127 -0.14 -17.11 -2.92
CA ALA A 127 1.04 -16.50 -3.52
C ALA A 127 2.27 -17.42 -3.34
N PRO A 128 2.44 -18.47 -4.16
CA PRO A 128 3.52 -19.45 -4.02
C PRO A 128 4.88 -18.93 -4.52
N ALA A 129 4.92 -17.79 -5.17
CA ALA A 129 6.11 -17.07 -5.64
C ALA A 129 6.00 -15.59 -5.27
N ASP A 130 7.12 -14.85 -5.39
CA ASP A 130 7.09 -13.40 -5.30
C ASP A 130 6.17 -12.83 -6.38
N LEU A 131 5.34 -11.87 -5.99
CA LEU A 131 4.34 -11.29 -6.88
C LEU A 131 4.66 -9.80 -7.10
N PRO A 132 5.06 -9.41 -8.32
CA PRO A 132 5.37 -8.02 -8.64
C PRO A 132 4.18 -7.09 -8.38
N THR A 133 4.45 -5.91 -7.86
CA THR A 133 3.43 -4.91 -7.63
C THR A 133 4.00 -3.49 -7.55
N LEU A 134 3.09 -2.51 -7.37
CA LEU A 134 3.40 -1.13 -7.04
C LEU A 134 3.38 -0.94 -5.52
N THR A 135 4.28 -0.08 -5.05
CA THR A 135 4.39 0.30 -3.65
C THR A 135 4.43 1.82 -3.49
N VAL A 136 4.02 2.28 -2.33
CA VAL A 136 4.14 3.69 -1.93
C VAL A 136 4.44 3.77 -0.43
N TRP A 137 5.27 4.73 -0.05
CA TRP A 137 5.61 4.96 1.34
C TRP A 137 4.51 5.73 2.08
N ASN A 138 4.26 5.35 3.32
CA ASN A 138 3.41 6.09 4.24
C ASN A 138 4.27 6.94 5.18
N PHE A 139 3.87 8.19 5.38
CA PHE A 139 4.52 9.13 6.27
C PHE A 139 3.49 9.76 7.21
N PHE A 140 3.93 10.13 8.40
CA PHE A 140 3.20 11.10 9.21
C PHE A 140 3.53 12.49 8.71
N VAL A 141 2.50 13.31 8.53
CA VAL A 141 2.63 14.71 8.13
C VAL A 141 2.01 15.60 9.20
N THR A 142 2.55 16.80 9.36
CA THR A 142 2.06 17.80 10.29
C THR A 142 2.19 19.20 9.71
N HIS A 143 1.55 20.19 10.31
CA HIS A 143 1.75 21.58 9.95
C HIS A 143 3.14 22.05 10.39
N ASN A 144 3.73 22.97 9.62
CA ASN A 144 5.01 23.60 9.92
C ASN A 144 4.99 24.44 11.22
N GLU A 145 3.80 24.87 11.66
CA GLU A 145 3.59 25.64 12.91
C GLU A 145 3.49 24.75 14.16
N MET A 146 3.55 23.42 14.01
CA MET A 146 3.57 22.54 15.18
C MET A 146 4.84 22.80 16.01
N PRO A 147 4.78 22.85 17.34
CA PRO A 147 5.96 23.05 18.17
C PRO A 147 7.04 21.98 17.92
N ASP A 148 8.29 22.41 17.75
CA ASP A 148 9.43 21.54 17.45
C ASP A 148 9.64 20.45 18.49
N ASP A 149 9.48 20.76 19.77
CA ASP A 149 9.61 19.84 20.88
C ASP A 149 8.55 18.73 20.85
N LEU A 150 7.33 19.07 20.46
CA LEU A 150 6.26 18.10 20.30
C LEU A 150 6.53 17.14 19.13
N VAL A 151 6.94 17.66 17.96
CA VAL A 151 7.26 16.81 16.80
C VAL A 151 8.50 15.96 17.07
N TYR A 152 9.51 16.50 17.77
CA TYR A 152 10.66 15.75 18.23
C TYR A 152 10.25 14.59 19.14
N ALA A 153 9.46 14.88 20.18
CA ALA A 153 9.00 13.86 21.13
C ALA A 153 8.17 12.77 20.44
N PHE A 154 7.23 13.16 19.58
CA PHE A 154 6.41 12.22 18.78
C PHE A 154 7.28 11.31 17.91
N THR A 155 8.23 11.90 17.18
CA THR A 155 9.13 11.14 16.31
C THR A 155 9.96 10.13 17.11
N LYS A 156 10.54 10.58 18.24
CA LYS A 156 11.34 9.75 19.15
C LYS A 156 10.52 8.57 19.72
N GLU A 157 9.30 8.83 20.18
CA GLU A 157 8.45 7.78 20.77
C GLU A 157 8.01 6.73 19.75
N ILE A 158 7.77 7.08 18.48
CA ILE A 158 7.48 6.10 17.44
C ILE A 158 8.61 5.09 17.30
N PHE A 159 9.85 5.54 17.18
CA PHE A 159 10.99 4.64 16.98
C PHE A 159 11.36 3.86 18.24
N LYS A 160 11.23 4.50 19.42
CA LYS A 160 11.46 3.86 20.72
C LYS A 160 10.46 2.71 20.97
N ASN A 161 9.21 2.86 20.53
CA ASN A 161 8.15 1.88 20.74
C ASN A 161 7.88 1.00 19.50
N LYS A 162 8.86 0.86 18.59
CA LYS A 162 8.72 0.06 17.37
C LYS A 162 8.23 -1.36 17.64
N GLU A 163 8.77 -2.03 18.67
CA GLU A 163 8.39 -3.41 19.00
C GLU A 163 6.90 -3.53 19.39
N GLU A 164 6.35 -2.53 20.07
CA GLU A 164 4.92 -2.50 20.39
C GLU A 164 4.08 -2.31 19.12
N LEU A 165 4.52 -1.45 18.19
CA LEU A 165 3.86 -1.28 16.89
C LEU A 165 3.89 -2.59 16.07
N VAL A 166 4.97 -3.36 16.12
CA VAL A 166 5.09 -4.65 15.45
C VAL A 166 4.10 -5.68 15.99
N LYS A 167 3.79 -5.64 17.30
CA LYS A 167 2.75 -6.50 17.90
C LYS A 167 1.36 -6.18 17.36
N VAL A 168 1.09 -4.90 17.05
CA VAL A 168 -0.17 -4.46 16.47
C VAL A 168 -0.27 -4.85 14.99
N HIS A 169 0.79 -4.60 14.20
CA HIS A 169 0.80 -4.95 12.78
C HIS A 169 2.22 -5.23 12.27
N LYS A 170 2.37 -6.33 11.53
CA LYS A 170 3.68 -6.81 11.03
C LYS A 170 4.41 -5.80 10.13
N SER A 171 3.69 -4.94 9.38
CA SER A 171 4.30 -3.89 8.56
C SER A 171 5.15 -2.91 9.37
N ALA A 172 4.92 -2.78 10.68
CA ALA A 172 5.73 -1.93 11.53
C ALA A 172 7.20 -2.41 11.65
N LYS A 173 7.54 -3.61 11.20
CA LYS A 173 8.93 -4.06 11.06
C LYS A 173 9.72 -3.15 10.12
N GLU A 174 9.05 -2.55 9.13
CA GLU A 174 9.64 -1.61 8.17
C GLU A 174 9.87 -0.22 8.75
N VAL A 175 9.35 0.09 9.94
CA VAL A 175 9.60 1.38 10.61
C VAL A 175 11.08 1.48 10.95
N ASP A 176 11.81 2.21 10.09
CA ASP A 176 13.24 2.48 10.18
C ASP A 176 13.47 3.98 9.97
N PRO A 177 14.29 4.64 10.82
CA PRO A 177 14.60 6.06 10.64
C PRO A 177 15.16 6.40 9.25
N LYS A 178 15.91 5.48 8.63
CA LYS A 178 16.50 5.68 7.29
C LYS A 178 15.45 5.81 6.19
N ASN A 179 14.24 5.28 6.41
CA ASN A 179 13.17 5.39 5.42
C ASN A 179 12.65 6.82 5.25
N ILE A 180 13.09 7.76 6.09
CA ILE A 180 12.74 9.18 5.94
C ILE A 180 13.34 9.79 4.66
N PHE A 181 14.40 9.21 4.11
CA PHE A 181 14.99 9.65 2.85
C PHE A 181 14.09 9.46 1.62
N PHE A 182 13.01 8.67 1.75
CA PHE A 182 11.96 8.54 0.75
C PHE A 182 10.87 9.61 0.86
N SER A 183 10.99 10.57 1.79
CA SER A 183 10.02 11.65 1.93
C SER A 183 9.96 12.50 0.67
N PRO A 184 8.77 12.74 0.09
CA PRO A 184 8.60 13.62 -1.07
C PRO A 184 8.53 15.10 -0.71
N ILE A 185 8.55 15.44 0.58
CA ILE A 185 8.43 16.82 1.10
C ILE A 185 9.48 17.08 2.18
N PRO A 186 9.83 18.34 2.44
CA PRO A 186 10.71 18.71 3.55
C PRO A 186 10.21 18.19 4.90
N LEU A 187 11.15 17.94 5.80
CA LEU A 187 10.88 17.46 7.14
C LEU A 187 10.65 18.62 8.10
N HIS A 188 9.81 18.39 9.10
CA HIS A 188 9.64 19.35 10.19
C HIS A 188 10.93 19.49 11.00
N PRO A 189 11.33 20.72 11.47
CA PRO A 189 12.56 20.92 12.25
C PRO A 189 12.68 20.02 13.48
N GLY A 190 11.59 19.81 14.21
CA GLY A 190 11.56 18.87 15.35
C GLY A 190 11.88 17.42 14.97
N ALA A 191 11.42 16.96 13.81
CA ALA A 191 11.76 15.63 13.31
C ALA A 191 13.26 15.56 12.90
N ILE A 192 13.76 16.59 12.21
CA ILE A 192 15.18 16.71 11.85
C ILE A 192 16.07 16.58 13.09
N LYS A 193 15.73 17.30 14.16
CA LYS A 193 16.47 17.26 15.44
C LYS A 193 16.63 15.82 15.97
N TYR A 194 15.56 15.03 15.93
CA TYR A 194 15.63 13.62 16.33
C TYR A 194 16.51 12.78 15.40
N TYR A 195 16.33 12.91 14.07
CA TYR A 195 17.14 12.14 13.13
C TYR A 195 18.64 12.46 13.22
N GLU A 196 19.00 13.73 13.46
CA GLU A 196 20.38 14.14 13.68
C GLU A 196 20.94 13.63 15.01
N GLU A 197 20.14 13.61 16.09
CA GLU A 197 20.51 13.02 17.39
C GLU A 197 20.92 11.54 17.23
N ILE A 198 20.26 10.80 16.37
CA ILE A 198 20.60 9.39 16.09
C ILE A 198 21.64 9.20 14.96
N GLY A 199 22.27 10.29 14.51
CA GLY A 199 23.39 10.28 13.57
C GLY A 199 23.02 10.27 12.09
N LEU A 200 21.76 10.52 11.70
CA LEU A 200 21.38 10.65 10.30
C LEU A 200 21.74 12.05 9.78
N LYS A 201 22.37 12.09 8.60
CA LYS A 201 22.64 13.34 7.89
C LYS A 201 21.48 13.67 6.95
N ILE A 202 20.66 14.66 7.32
CA ILE A 202 19.50 15.07 6.53
C ILE A 202 19.97 15.95 5.35
N PRO A 203 19.68 15.54 4.09
CA PRO A 203 20.08 16.28 2.91
C PRO A 203 19.28 17.58 2.77
N SER A 204 19.83 18.55 2.00
CA SER A 204 19.26 19.88 1.85
C SER A 204 17.84 19.91 1.28
N ASN A 205 17.52 19.00 0.37
CA ASN A 205 16.18 18.90 -0.23
C ASN A 205 15.08 18.41 0.75
N LEU A 206 15.47 17.88 1.91
CA LEU A 206 14.55 17.47 2.98
C LEU A 206 14.54 18.47 4.15
N ARG A 207 15.23 19.59 4.03
CA ARG A 207 15.18 20.70 4.99
C ARG A 207 14.16 21.74 4.55
N PRO A 208 13.48 22.43 5.50
CA PRO A 208 12.56 23.53 5.19
C PRO A 208 13.21 24.66 4.42
#